data_568bf7f1ee40057b2c26282b1797776f
#
_entry.id   568bf7f1ee40057b2c26282b1797776f
#
_cell.length_a   1.000
_cell.length_b   1.000
_cell.length_c   1.000
_cell.angle_alpha   90.00
_cell.angle_beta   90.00
_cell.angle_gamma   90.00
#
_symmetry.space_group_name_H-M   'P 1'
#
loop_
_entity.id
_entity.type
_entity.pdbx_description
1 polymer ?
#
loop_
_entity_poly.entity_id
_entity_poly.type
_entity_poly.pdbx_seq_one_letter_code
_entity_poly.pdbx_strand_id
1 'polypeptide(L)'
;MRPHPSPAAPRCRYQAGEVEPMRVVKIDQGGDQDPQIELDRIQLEHPTVLVIWRDAFFDFDQSDAEDIRPDYLVHTVGFLVSEGPRFVSLAQEILPDGDGFRAVTHIPMSIVERVERLDIRA
;
A
#
# COMPACT_ATOMS: atom_id res chain seq x y z
N MET A 1 -13.90 36.54 17.25
CA MET A 1 -14.47 35.38 16.58
C MET A 1 -13.59 34.17 16.87
N ARG A 2 -14.14 33.17 17.49
CA ARG A 2 -13.42 31.91 17.68
C ARG A 2 -13.61 31.08 16.42
N PRO A 3 -12.54 30.55 15.80
CA PRO A 3 -12.70 29.63 14.70
C PRO A 3 -13.45 28.40 15.21
N HIS A 4 -14.45 27.98 14.48
CA HIS A 4 -15.09 26.71 14.72
C HIS A 4 -14.03 25.61 14.56
N PRO A 5 -13.86 24.71 15.53
CA PRO A 5 -13.02 23.56 15.30
C PRO A 5 -13.59 22.82 14.11
N SER A 6 -12.78 22.63 13.09
CA SER A 6 -13.13 21.72 12.00
C SER A 6 -13.55 20.40 12.64
N PRO A 7 -14.73 19.85 12.29
CA PRO A 7 -15.06 18.53 12.76
C PRO A 7 -13.88 17.63 12.41
N ALA A 8 -13.31 17.00 13.42
CA ALA A 8 -12.26 16.01 13.19
C ALA A 8 -12.74 15.10 12.07
N ALA A 9 -11.98 15.04 10.98
CA ALA A 9 -12.28 14.09 9.91
C ALA A 9 -12.56 12.75 10.59
N PRO A 10 -13.68 12.07 10.27
CA PRO A 10 -13.97 10.80 10.91
C PRO A 10 -12.72 9.96 10.74
N ARG A 11 -12.06 9.69 11.84
CA ARG A 11 -10.98 8.72 11.85
C ARG A 11 -11.62 7.47 11.31
N CYS A 12 -11.18 7.04 10.14
CA CYS A 12 -11.54 5.74 9.64
C CYS A 12 -11.08 4.77 10.73
N ARG A 13 -11.98 4.43 11.65
CA ARG A 13 -11.71 3.38 12.62
C ARG A 13 -11.75 2.09 11.84
N TYR A 14 -10.62 1.79 11.26
CA TYR A 14 -10.38 0.45 10.84
C TYR A 14 -10.36 -0.37 12.14
N GLN A 15 -11.47 -1.01 12.43
CA GLN A 15 -11.48 -1.98 13.52
C GLN A 15 -10.65 -3.17 13.04
N ALA A 16 -9.42 -3.23 13.53
CA ALA A 16 -8.51 -4.34 13.30
C ALA A 16 -9.03 -5.59 14.03
N GLY A 17 -10.23 -6.05 13.76
CA GLY A 17 -10.79 -7.18 14.48
C GLY A 17 -11.27 -8.30 13.59
N GLU A 18 -11.77 -8.00 12.43
CA GLU A 18 -12.54 -8.98 11.66
C GLU A 18 -12.44 -8.76 10.16
N VAL A 19 -11.28 -8.35 9.66
CA VAL A 19 -11.10 -8.34 8.21
C VAL A 19 -10.88 -9.78 7.77
N GLU A 20 -11.85 -10.32 7.06
CA GLU A 20 -11.62 -11.57 6.34
C GLU A 20 -10.42 -11.39 5.41
N PRO A 21 -9.47 -12.34 5.42
CA PRO A 21 -8.35 -12.27 4.49
C PRO A 21 -8.89 -12.16 3.06
N MET A 22 -8.26 -11.30 2.27
CA MET A 22 -8.60 -11.12 0.88
C MET A 22 -8.57 -12.47 0.17
N ARG A 23 -9.70 -12.90 -0.35
CA ARG A 23 -9.80 -14.17 -1.08
C ARG A 23 -9.48 -13.93 -2.53
N VAL A 24 -8.58 -14.73 -3.05
CA VAL A 24 -8.35 -14.79 -4.49
C VAL A 24 -9.50 -15.57 -5.13
N VAL A 25 -10.27 -14.89 -5.95
CA VAL A 25 -11.30 -15.56 -6.76
C VAL A 25 -10.60 -16.23 -7.93
N LYS A 26 -10.70 -17.55 -7.99
CA LYS A 26 -10.14 -18.31 -9.10
C LYS A 26 -10.98 -18.08 -10.34
N ILE A 27 -10.35 -17.50 -11.34
CA ILE A 27 -10.88 -17.51 -12.70
C ILE A 27 -10.28 -18.75 -13.35
N ASP A 28 -11.12 -19.76 -13.58
CA ASP A 28 -10.67 -21.01 -14.18
C ASP A 28 -10.25 -20.78 -15.62
N GLN A 29 -8.95 -20.82 -15.86
CA GLN A 29 -8.37 -20.64 -17.21
C GLN A 29 -7.71 -21.91 -17.75
N GLY A 30 -7.96 -23.05 -17.14
CA GLY A 30 -7.49 -24.34 -17.68
C GLY A 30 -5.98 -24.54 -17.68
N GLY A 31 -5.26 -23.93 -16.75
CA GLY A 31 -3.82 -24.15 -16.60
C GLY A 31 -3.51 -25.33 -15.68
N ASP A 32 -2.47 -26.10 -16.00
CA ASP A 32 -2.02 -27.25 -15.22
C ASP A 32 -1.26 -26.88 -13.93
N GLN A 33 -1.08 -25.59 -13.64
CA GLN A 33 -0.37 -25.14 -12.44
C GLN A 33 -1.34 -24.91 -11.28
N ASP A 34 -0.97 -25.42 -10.10
CA ASP A 34 -1.71 -25.13 -8.88
C ASP A 34 -1.56 -23.64 -8.53
N PRO A 35 -2.66 -22.85 -8.57
CA PRO A 35 -2.61 -21.42 -8.25
C PRO A 35 -2.08 -21.14 -6.84
N GLN A 36 -2.29 -22.08 -5.90
CA GLN A 36 -1.83 -21.90 -4.53
C GLN A 36 -0.31 -21.97 -4.42
N ILE A 37 0.33 -22.89 -5.15
CA ILE A 37 1.81 -22.99 -5.18
C ILE A 37 2.42 -21.71 -5.72
N GLU A 38 1.85 -21.15 -6.78
CA GLU A 38 2.33 -19.90 -7.36
C GLU A 38 2.15 -18.72 -6.41
N LEU A 39 0.99 -18.62 -5.73
CA LEU A 39 0.74 -17.59 -4.73
C LEU A 39 1.71 -17.70 -3.56
N ASP A 40 1.95 -18.90 -3.06
CA ASP A 40 2.88 -19.13 -1.95
C ASP A 40 4.30 -18.72 -2.31
N ARG A 41 4.74 -19.04 -3.52
CA ARG A 41 6.05 -18.63 -4.04
C ARG A 41 6.17 -17.11 -4.12
N ILE A 42 5.18 -16.43 -4.66
CA ILE A 42 5.18 -14.98 -4.77
C ILE A 42 5.21 -14.34 -3.39
N GLN A 43 4.42 -14.84 -2.45
CA GLN A 43 4.39 -14.30 -1.09
C GLN A 43 5.70 -14.49 -0.32
N LEU A 44 6.47 -15.54 -0.63
CA LEU A 44 7.78 -15.77 -0.02
C LEU A 44 8.84 -14.81 -0.60
N GLU A 45 8.87 -14.68 -1.91
CA GLU A 45 9.88 -13.88 -2.61
C GLU A 45 9.56 -12.39 -2.58
N HIS A 46 8.29 -12.05 -2.81
CA HIS A 46 7.81 -10.69 -2.91
C HIS A 46 6.45 -10.56 -2.23
N PRO A 47 6.43 -10.45 -0.90
CA PRO A 47 5.16 -10.34 -0.18
C PRO A 47 4.36 -9.11 -0.63
N THR A 48 3.05 -9.25 -0.61
CA THR A 48 2.15 -8.11 -0.82
C THR A 48 2.12 -7.26 0.45
N VAL A 49 2.36 -5.97 0.31
CA VAL A 49 2.41 -5.05 1.43
C VAL A 49 1.57 -3.81 1.18
N LEU A 50 1.10 -3.22 2.26
CA LEU A 50 0.53 -1.88 2.29
C LEU A 50 1.57 -0.95 2.90
N VAL A 51 1.95 0.09 2.18
CA VAL A 51 2.82 1.15 2.69
C VAL A 51 1.99 2.40 2.91
N ILE A 52 2.03 2.92 4.12
CA ILE A 52 1.44 4.20 4.48
C ILE A 52 2.58 5.20 4.58
N TRP A 53 2.52 6.24 3.78
CA TRP A 53 3.60 7.21 3.71
C TRP A 53 3.08 8.63 3.60
N ARG A 54 3.90 9.56 4.03
CA ARG A 54 3.56 10.98 4.06
C ARG A 54 4.05 11.66 2.80
N ASP A 55 3.10 12.08 1.97
CA ASP A 55 3.42 12.73 0.70
C ASP A 55 3.51 14.25 0.84
N ALA A 56 4.25 14.84 -0.05
CA ALA A 56 4.19 16.27 -0.30
C ALA A 56 2.98 16.56 -1.18
N PHE A 57 2.26 17.61 -0.87
CA PHE A 57 1.14 18.03 -1.70
C PHE A 57 1.19 19.53 -1.95
N PHE A 58 0.50 19.95 -2.97
CA PHE A 58 0.46 21.33 -3.39
C PHE A 58 -0.96 21.86 -3.24
N ASP A 59 -1.09 23.01 -2.57
CA ASP A 59 -2.36 23.68 -2.41
C ASP A 59 -2.36 24.92 -3.28
N PHE A 60 -3.27 24.96 -4.27
CA PHE A 60 -3.39 26.08 -5.20
C PHE A 60 -4.26 27.21 -4.66
N ASP A 61 -5.10 26.92 -3.68
CA ASP A 61 -5.99 27.89 -3.08
C ASP A 61 -5.30 28.60 -1.92
N GLN A 62 -5.72 29.84 -1.67
CA GLN A 62 -5.23 30.56 -0.50
C GLN A 62 -5.78 29.92 0.77
N SER A 63 -4.89 29.51 1.66
CA SER A 63 -5.25 28.89 2.94
C SER A 63 -4.72 29.69 4.11
N ASP A 64 -5.48 29.77 5.19
CA ASP A 64 -4.97 30.26 6.46
C ASP A 64 -4.07 29.21 7.12
N ALA A 65 -3.11 29.65 7.93
CA ALA A 65 -2.18 28.75 8.61
C ALA A 65 -2.87 27.67 9.48
N GLU A 66 -4.09 27.98 9.94
CA GLU A 66 -4.91 27.07 10.74
C GLU A 66 -5.55 25.94 9.91
N ASP A 67 -5.69 26.17 8.62
CA ASP A 67 -6.33 25.24 7.69
C ASP A 67 -5.31 24.33 6.98
N ILE A 68 -4.03 24.48 7.28
CA ILE A 68 -2.98 23.64 6.72
C ILE A 68 -3.16 22.22 7.23
N ARG A 69 -3.29 21.30 6.29
CA ARG A 69 -3.41 19.88 6.60
C ARG A 69 -2.07 19.32 7.11
N PRO A 70 -1.98 18.86 8.38
CA PRO A 70 -0.71 18.39 8.94
C PRO A 70 -0.29 17.03 8.38
N ASP A 71 -1.25 16.24 7.92
CA ASP A 71 -1.03 14.87 7.48
C ASP A 71 -1.64 14.63 6.10
N TYR A 72 -0.80 14.30 5.16
CA TYR A 72 -1.24 13.82 3.86
C TYR A 72 -0.68 12.42 3.66
N LEU A 73 -1.44 11.44 4.12
CA LEU A 73 -1.04 10.05 4.11
C LEU A 73 -1.57 9.34 2.87
N VAL A 74 -0.65 8.78 2.12
CA VAL A 74 -0.95 7.98 0.93
C VAL A 74 -0.81 6.51 1.29
N HIS A 75 -1.71 5.70 0.80
CA HIS A 75 -1.72 4.25 0.98
C HIS A 75 -1.39 3.59 -0.36
N THR A 76 -0.30 2.87 -0.39
CA THR A 76 0.15 2.16 -1.59
C THR A 76 0.26 0.68 -1.32
N VAL A 77 -0.37 -0.11 -2.17
CA VAL A 77 -0.31 -1.58 -2.12
C VAL A 77 0.52 -2.07 -3.29
N GLY A 78 1.39 -3.02 -3.04
CA GLY A 78 2.19 -3.64 -4.09
C GLY A 78 3.00 -4.82 -3.58
N PHE A 79 3.73 -5.42 -4.49
CA PHE A 79 4.68 -6.48 -4.18
C PHE A 79 5.98 -5.87 -3.69
N LEU A 80 6.46 -6.31 -2.55
CA LEU A 80 7.72 -5.82 -1.98
C LEU A 80 8.90 -6.30 -2.82
N VAL A 81 9.59 -5.38 -3.45
CA VAL A 81 10.81 -5.66 -4.22
C VAL A 81 12.04 -5.49 -3.34
N SER A 82 12.09 -4.41 -2.58
CA SER A 82 13.22 -4.10 -1.71
C SER A 82 12.78 -3.23 -0.54
N GLU A 83 13.34 -3.45 0.62
CA GLU A 83 13.10 -2.65 1.81
C GLU A 83 14.42 -2.17 2.42
N GLY A 84 14.59 -0.87 2.45
CA GLY A 84 15.68 -0.16 3.11
C GLY A 84 17.06 -0.29 2.46
N PRO A 85 18.05 0.45 3.02
CA PRO A 85 17.85 1.39 4.13
C PRO A 85 17.24 2.74 3.72
N ARG A 86 17.24 3.07 2.44
CA ARG A 86 16.80 4.39 1.98
C ARG A 86 15.42 4.42 1.38
N PHE A 87 15.02 3.33 0.72
CA PHE A 87 13.76 3.24 0.01
C PHE A 87 13.03 1.95 0.33
N VAL A 88 11.71 2.03 0.28
CA VAL A 88 10.83 0.88 0.06
C VAL A 88 10.43 0.89 -1.40
N SER A 89 10.63 -0.22 -2.10
CA SER A 89 10.30 -0.35 -3.51
C SER A 89 9.19 -1.37 -3.69
N LEU A 90 8.10 -0.94 -4.29
CA LEU A 90 6.92 -1.75 -4.55
C LEU A 90 6.66 -1.87 -6.03
N ALA A 91 6.39 -3.07 -6.51
CA ALA A 91 5.96 -3.31 -7.87
C ALA A 91 4.46 -3.56 -7.94
N GLN A 92 3.82 -3.04 -8.97
CA GLN A 92 2.41 -3.36 -9.27
C GLN A 92 2.28 -4.68 -10.05
N GLU A 93 3.33 -5.05 -10.76
CA GLU A 93 3.34 -6.23 -11.59
C GLU A 93 4.64 -7.01 -11.42
N ILE A 94 4.50 -8.32 -11.33
CA ILE A 94 5.59 -9.28 -11.42
C ILE A 94 5.50 -9.92 -12.80
N LEU A 95 6.56 -9.79 -13.59
CA LEU A 95 6.58 -10.33 -14.94
C LEU A 95 6.95 -11.81 -14.95
N PRO A 96 6.48 -12.58 -15.93
CA PRO A 96 6.79 -14.00 -16.01
C PRO A 96 8.24 -14.27 -16.42
N ASP A 97 8.67 -15.50 -16.23
CA ASP A 97 9.94 -16.03 -16.74
C ASP A 97 11.19 -15.28 -16.24
N GLY A 98 11.10 -14.65 -15.07
CA GLY A 98 12.22 -13.91 -14.50
C GLY A 98 12.49 -12.56 -15.17
N ASP A 99 11.55 -12.04 -15.94
CA ASP A 99 11.71 -10.76 -16.64
C ASP A 99 11.69 -9.53 -15.71
N GLY A 100 11.41 -9.74 -14.43
CA GLY A 100 11.47 -8.69 -13.41
C GLY A 100 10.11 -8.09 -13.07
N PHE A 101 10.10 -6.78 -12.91
CA PHE A 101 8.94 -6.04 -12.39
C PHE A 101 8.56 -4.91 -13.33
N ARG A 102 7.31 -4.49 -13.22
CA ARG A 102 6.81 -3.33 -13.94
C ARG A 102 6.00 -2.44 -13.00
N ALA A 103 5.99 -1.14 -13.30
CA ALA A 103 5.34 -0.12 -12.48
C ALA A 103 5.83 -0.15 -11.03
N VAL A 104 7.12 0.09 -10.86
CA VAL A 104 7.77 0.11 -9.54
C VAL A 104 7.73 1.51 -8.96
N THR A 105 7.28 1.60 -7.71
CA THR A 105 7.27 2.84 -6.94
C THR A 105 8.36 2.77 -5.88
N HIS A 106 9.21 3.79 -5.82
CA HIS A 106 10.26 3.92 -4.81
C HIS A 106 9.86 5.00 -3.81
N ILE A 107 9.65 4.61 -2.57
CA ILE A 107 9.21 5.52 -1.50
C ILE A 107 10.37 5.70 -0.51
N PRO A 108 10.84 6.94 -0.28
CA PRO A 108 11.90 7.18 0.71
C PRO A 108 11.50 6.70 2.10
N MET A 109 12.37 5.96 2.76
CA MET A 109 12.09 5.45 4.12
C MET A 109 11.81 6.56 5.12
N SER A 110 12.38 7.75 4.92
CA SER A 110 12.19 8.90 5.81
C SER A 110 10.74 9.40 5.88
N ILE A 111 9.93 9.11 4.88
CA ILE A 111 8.52 9.51 4.82
C ILE A 111 7.55 8.35 4.96
N VAL A 112 8.06 7.15 5.20
CA VAL A 112 7.24 5.96 5.48
C VAL A 112 6.80 5.99 6.94
N GLU A 113 5.50 5.93 7.16
CA GLU A 113 4.92 5.83 8.49
C GLU A 113 4.78 4.37 8.92
N ARG A 114 4.42 3.50 7.97
CA ARG A 114 4.08 2.13 8.29
C ARG A 114 4.17 1.22 7.07
N VAL A 115 4.67 0.02 7.27
CA VAL A 115 4.65 -1.08 6.30
C VAL A 115 3.91 -2.26 6.92
N GLU A 116 2.83 -2.68 6.29
CA GLU A 116 2.02 -3.81 6.75
C GLU A 116 1.99 -4.91 5.69
N ARG A 117 2.21 -6.12 6.14
CA ARG A 117 2.09 -7.28 5.27
C ARG A 117 0.63 -7.67 5.09
N LEU A 118 0.22 -7.91 3.85
CA LEU A 118 -1.11 -8.38 3.51
C LEU A 118 -1.06 -9.88 3.18
N ASP A 119 -1.94 -10.64 3.83
CA ASP A 119 -2.11 -12.05 3.50
C ASP A 119 -3.08 -12.22 2.34
N ILE A 120 -2.62 -12.91 1.31
CA ILE A 120 -3.47 -13.31 0.18
C ILE A 120 -3.65 -14.81 0.25
N ARG A 121 -4.91 -15.23 0.33
CA ARG A 121 -5.28 -16.65 0.37
C ARG A 121 -6.18 -17.01 -0.81
N ALA A 122 -5.89 -18.15 -1.39
CA ALA A 122 -6.74 -18.70 -2.44
C ALA A 122 -8.05 -19.27 -1.91
#